data_a20a29e8ba43c2a0162379d27019c7db
#
_entry.id   a20a29e8ba43c2a0162379d27019c7db
#
_cell.length_a   1.000
_cell.length_b   1.000
_cell.length_c   1.000
_cell.angle_alpha   90.00
_cell.angle_beta   90.00
_cell.angle_gamma   90.00
#
_symmetry.space_group_name_H-M   'P 1'
#
loop_
_entity.id
_entity.type
_entity.pdbx_description
1 polymer ?
#
loop_
_entity_poly.entity_id
_entity_poly.type
_entity_poly.pdbx_seq_one_letter_code
_entity_poly.pdbx_strand_id
1 'polypeptide(L)'
;DSCSKTFVGAAVGLAIADNRLRLTDRVGTFFPELLPDSVSANLADMTVRDLLTMTSGITPDWNMRNLTSDWIRTFLAKPVKTPGKKFEYDSISTYMLSAIVQKVTGMTLLDYLKQKLFIPMHITDVAWELSPEGINTGGWGLHIQSESLAKFGLLLLNRGVWEGRQLLPASWVEQMMTRQIGDYGYQMWLCEYPGAVRADGALGQYILIVPDKDMVVVITECTLIDGVGSVVWSGTACCRRLGSRH
;
A
#
# COMPACT_ATOMS: atom_id res chain seq x y z
N ASP A 1 -2.00 10.87 -0.73
CA ASP A 1 -0.59 10.58 -0.47
C ASP A 1 -0.35 9.11 -0.07
N SER A 2 0.76 8.83 0.59
CA SER A 2 1.28 7.46 0.81
C SER A 2 0.43 6.53 1.68
N CYS A 3 -0.63 7.01 2.33
CA CYS A 3 -1.66 6.14 2.91
C CYS A 3 -2.28 5.18 1.88
N SER A 4 -2.23 5.55 0.60
CA SER A 4 -2.64 4.69 -0.53
C SER A 4 -1.96 3.33 -0.52
N LYS A 5 -0.69 3.27 -0.10
CA LYS A 5 0.13 2.06 -0.13
C LYS A 5 -0.49 0.91 0.66
N THR A 6 -1.12 1.21 1.80
CA THR A 6 -1.73 0.18 2.64
C THR A 6 -2.92 -0.50 1.94
N PHE A 7 -3.66 0.24 1.13
CA PHE A 7 -4.70 -0.33 0.27
C PHE A 7 -4.13 -1.24 -0.81
N VAL A 8 -2.97 -0.90 -1.36
CA VAL A 8 -2.25 -1.78 -2.30
C VAL A 8 -1.82 -3.07 -1.61
N GLY A 9 -1.30 -2.98 -0.39
CA GLY A 9 -0.98 -4.15 0.43
C GLY A 9 -2.19 -5.07 0.63
N ALA A 10 -3.36 -4.50 0.91
CA ALA A 10 -4.61 -5.26 1.00
C ALA A 10 -4.98 -5.92 -0.34
N ALA A 11 -4.87 -5.20 -1.46
CA ALA A 11 -5.17 -5.74 -2.78
C ALA A 11 -4.26 -6.92 -3.16
N VAL A 12 -2.98 -6.85 -2.82
CA VAL A 12 -2.04 -7.97 -3.02
C VAL A 12 -2.50 -9.19 -2.23
N GLY A 13 -2.90 -9.03 -0.97
CA GLY A 13 -3.42 -10.12 -0.14
C GLY A 13 -4.69 -10.75 -0.71
N LEU A 14 -5.58 -9.94 -1.25
CA LEU A 14 -6.78 -10.42 -1.94
C LEU A 14 -6.45 -11.21 -3.20
N ALA A 15 -5.50 -10.74 -4.01
CA ALA A 15 -5.05 -11.45 -5.21
C ALA A 15 -4.39 -12.79 -4.87
N ILE A 16 -3.66 -12.86 -3.75
CA ILE A 16 -3.09 -14.11 -3.22
C ILE A 16 -4.20 -15.05 -2.76
N ALA A 17 -5.20 -14.56 -2.03
CA ALA A 17 -6.35 -15.34 -1.60
C ALA A 17 -7.19 -15.88 -2.78
N ASP A 18 -7.24 -15.14 -3.88
CA ASP A 18 -7.87 -15.56 -5.14
C ASP A 18 -7.00 -16.51 -5.97
N ASN A 19 -5.85 -16.96 -5.45
CA ASN A 19 -4.87 -17.82 -6.14
C ASN A 19 -4.32 -17.24 -7.45
N ARG A 20 -4.24 -15.91 -7.56
CA ARG A 20 -3.74 -15.20 -8.74
C ARG A 20 -2.31 -14.70 -8.62
N LEU A 21 -1.78 -14.72 -7.40
CA LEU A 21 -0.49 -14.13 -7.06
C LEU A 21 0.15 -14.90 -5.89
N ARG A 22 1.48 -14.91 -5.83
CA ARG A 22 2.26 -15.44 -4.71
C ARG A 22 3.33 -14.44 -4.29
N LEU A 23 3.69 -14.43 -3.02
CA LEU A 23 4.79 -13.61 -2.50
C LEU A 23 6.13 -13.91 -3.20
N THR A 24 6.33 -15.14 -3.62
CA THR A 24 7.55 -15.64 -4.26
C THR A 24 7.57 -15.44 -5.78
N ASP A 25 6.50 -14.96 -6.39
CA ASP A 25 6.47 -14.70 -7.83
C ASP A 25 7.50 -13.63 -8.19
N ARG A 26 8.22 -13.87 -9.29
CA ARG A 26 9.26 -12.97 -9.80
C ARG A 26 8.65 -11.80 -10.54
N VAL A 27 9.02 -10.58 -10.17
CA VAL A 27 8.44 -9.35 -10.73
C VAL A 27 8.58 -9.28 -12.25
N GLY A 28 9.74 -9.63 -12.78
CA GLY A 28 10.00 -9.60 -14.21
C GLY A 28 9.10 -10.53 -15.03
N THR A 29 8.60 -11.60 -14.45
CA THR A 29 7.74 -12.58 -15.16
C THR A 29 6.36 -12.04 -15.53
N PHE A 30 5.90 -10.97 -14.87
CA PHE A 30 4.63 -10.31 -15.19
C PHE A 30 4.72 -9.41 -16.43
N PHE A 31 5.93 -8.94 -16.76
CA PHE A 31 6.17 -7.96 -17.83
C PHE A 31 7.33 -8.39 -18.74
N PRO A 32 7.29 -9.60 -19.33
CA PRO A 32 8.41 -10.12 -20.14
C PRO A 32 8.75 -9.22 -21.32
N GLU A 33 7.74 -8.57 -21.90
CA GLU A 33 7.89 -7.65 -23.04
C GLU A 33 8.51 -6.29 -22.68
N LEU A 34 8.62 -5.99 -21.39
CA LEU A 34 9.16 -4.72 -20.86
C LEU A 34 10.53 -4.90 -20.19
N LEU A 35 11.06 -6.12 -20.14
CA LEU A 35 12.38 -6.39 -19.59
C LEU A 35 13.48 -5.76 -20.48
N PRO A 36 14.59 -5.33 -19.86
CA PRO A 36 15.78 -4.90 -20.63
C PRO A 36 16.39 -6.08 -21.40
N ASP A 37 17.16 -5.77 -22.45
CA ASP A 37 17.84 -6.79 -23.27
C ASP A 37 18.77 -7.69 -22.44
N SER A 38 19.37 -7.14 -21.40
CA SER A 38 20.19 -7.87 -20.43
C SER A 38 19.54 -7.84 -19.06
N VAL A 39 19.06 -8.98 -18.58
CA VAL A 39 18.46 -9.15 -17.25
C VAL A 39 19.51 -9.60 -16.26
N SER A 40 19.83 -8.77 -15.26
CA SER A 40 20.73 -9.16 -14.18
C SER A 40 20.13 -10.24 -13.30
N ALA A 41 20.97 -11.02 -12.61
CA ALA A 41 20.50 -12.03 -11.65
C ALA A 41 19.63 -11.40 -10.54
N ASN A 42 20.01 -10.21 -10.06
CA ASN A 42 19.24 -9.50 -9.04
C ASN A 42 17.85 -9.07 -9.55
N LEU A 43 17.75 -8.58 -10.79
CA LEU A 43 16.43 -8.28 -11.39
C LEU A 43 15.58 -9.54 -11.55
N ALA A 44 16.19 -10.64 -12.02
CA ALA A 44 15.51 -11.92 -12.17
C ALA A 44 15.03 -12.48 -10.81
N ASP A 45 15.75 -12.18 -9.74
CA ASP A 45 15.43 -12.67 -8.39
C ASP A 45 14.43 -11.81 -7.61
N MET A 46 14.15 -10.60 -8.05
CA MET A 46 13.22 -9.69 -7.39
C MET A 46 11.81 -10.29 -7.32
N THR A 47 11.23 -10.36 -6.12
CA THR A 47 9.91 -10.96 -5.87
C THR A 47 8.85 -9.92 -5.51
N VAL A 48 7.59 -10.32 -5.55
CA VAL A 48 6.45 -9.53 -5.05
C VAL A 48 6.66 -9.14 -3.58
N ARG A 49 7.21 -10.05 -2.76
CA ARG A 49 7.54 -9.75 -1.36
C ARG A 49 8.53 -8.60 -1.24
N ASP A 50 9.53 -8.54 -2.10
CA ASP A 50 10.55 -7.48 -2.06
C ASP A 50 9.95 -6.11 -2.34
N LEU A 51 8.94 -6.03 -3.22
CA LEU A 51 8.18 -4.80 -3.44
C LEU A 51 7.33 -4.44 -2.21
N LEU A 52 6.63 -5.41 -1.61
CA LEU A 52 5.79 -5.20 -0.42
C LEU A 52 6.58 -4.69 0.79
N THR A 53 7.81 -5.14 0.95
CA THR A 53 8.69 -4.81 2.07
C THR A 53 9.64 -3.65 1.80
N MET A 54 9.53 -2.98 0.63
CA MET A 54 10.45 -1.90 0.23
C MET A 54 11.92 -2.34 0.16
N THR A 55 12.15 -3.54 -0.35
CA THR A 55 13.48 -4.15 -0.48
C THR A 55 13.78 -4.60 -1.89
N SER A 56 13.27 -3.88 -2.89
CA SER A 56 13.46 -4.22 -4.31
C SER A 56 14.93 -4.26 -4.75
N GLY A 57 15.82 -3.55 -4.03
CA GLY A 57 17.21 -3.36 -4.42
C GLY A 57 17.41 -2.23 -5.44
N ILE A 58 16.34 -1.60 -5.88
CA ILE A 58 16.38 -0.42 -6.76
C ILE A 58 16.50 0.84 -5.90
N THR A 59 17.39 1.74 -6.28
CA THR A 59 17.48 3.05 -5.62
C THR A 59 16.20 3.87 -5.95
N PRO A 60 15.49 4.35 -4.94
CA PRO A 60 14.27 5.13 -5.14
C PRO A 60 14.50 6.36 -6.02
N ASP A 61 13.57 6.61 -6.92
CA ASP A 61 13.61 7.75 -7.82
C ASP A 61 12.21 8.34 -7.98
N TRP A 62 11.91 9.31 -7.14
CA TRP A 62 10.60 9.96 -7.12
C TRP A 62 10.29 10.70 -8.43
N ASN A 63 11.32 11.08 -9.19
CA ASN A 63 11.13 11.81 -10.45
C ASN A 63 10.57 10.93 -11.57
N MET A 64 10.57 9.61 -11.42
CA MET A 64 9.91 8.70 -12.39
C MET A 64 8.45 9.05 -12.61
N ARG A 65 7.75 9.57 -11.62
CA ARG A 65 6.36 10.04 -11.75
C ARG A 65 6.16 11.16 -12.78
N ASN A 66 7.23 11.85 -13.17
CA ASN A 66 7.19 12.94 -14.16
C ASN A 66 7.37 12.43 -15.59
N LEU A 67 7.69 11.15 -15.79
CA LEU A 67 7.77 10.56 -17.10
C LEU A 67 6.38 10.49 -17.74
N THR A 68 6.31 10.71 -19.04
CA THR A 68 5.07 10.70 -19.82
C THR A 68 4.68 9.32 -20.34
N SER A 69 5.56 8.32 -20.17
CA SER A 69 5.37 6.92 -20.57
C SER A 69 6.39 6.00 -19.90
N ASP A 70 6.22 4.69 -20.10
CA ASP A 70 7.21 3.64 -19.84
C ASP A 70 7.67 3.52 -18.38
N TRP A 71 6.80 3.76 -17.42
CA TRP A 71 7.16 3.67 -16.00
C TRP A 71 7.64 2.26 -15.61
N ILE A 72 6.92 1.21 -16.04
CA ILE A 72 7.32 -0.18 -15.74
C ILE A 72 8.67 -0.49 -16.39
N ARG A 73 8.84 -0.18 -17.68
CA ARG A 73 10.08 -0.40 -18.42
C ARG A 73 11.25 0.33 -17.77
N THR A 74 11.04 1.59 -17.39
CA THR A 74 12.06 2.41 -16.72
C THR A 74 12.46 1.83 -15.37
N PHE A 75 11.48 1.35 -14.58
CA PHE A 75 11.78 0.68 -13.31
C PHE A 75 12.62 -0.59 -13.53
N LEU A 76 12.22 -1.45 -14.46
CA LEU A 76 12.91 -2.71 -14.75
C LEU A 76 14.30 -2.52 -15.37
N ALA A 77 14.57 -1.38 -15.99
CA ALA A 77 15.87 -1.04 -16.58
C ALA A 77 16.89 -0.47 -15.56
N LYS A 78 16.44 -0.14 -14.33
CA LYS A 78 17.34 0.39 -13.30
C LYS A 78 18.32 -0.67 -12.78
N PRO A 79 19.51 -0.27 -12.32
CA PRO A 79 20.43 -1.16 -11.60
C PRO A 79 19.76 -1.71 -10.34
N VAL A 80 19.87 -3.02 -10.13
CA VAL A 80 19.27 -3.72 -8.99
C VAL A 80 20.37 -4.29 -8.10
N LYS A 81 20.41 -3.86 -6.85
CA LYS A 81 21.19 -4.48 -5.76
C LYS A 81 20.47 -5.76 -5.32
N THR A 82 21.11 -6.57 -4.46
CA THR A 82 20.50 -7.81 -3.97
C THR A 82 19.14 -7.53 -3.33
N PRO A 83 18.02 -8.04 -3.91
CA PRO A 83 16.69 -7.85 -3.35
C PRO A 83 16.54 -8.50 -1.97
N GLY A 84 15.61 -8.00 -1.17
CA GLY A 84 15.29 -8.54 0.15
C GLY A 84 16.30 -8.20 1.25
N LYS A 85 17.32 -7.37 0.98
CA LYS A 85 18.41 -7.09 1.93
C LYS A 85 18.34 -5.74 2.61
N LYS A 86 18.01 -4.71 1.87
CA LYS A 86 18.02 -3.33 2.36
C LYS A 86 16.66 -2.68 2.19
N PHE A 87 16.14 -2.10 3.26
CA PHE A 87 14.96 -1.25 3.19
C PHE A 87 15.30 0.08 2.52
N GLU A 88 14.61 0.40 1.45
CA GLU A 88 14.67 1.70 0.75
C GLU A 88 13.24 2.06 0.33
N TYR A 89 12.63 2.98 1.08
CA TYR A 89 11.24 3.37 0.85
C TYR A 89 11.04 3.96 -0.54
N ASP A 90 10.21 3.33 -1.35
CA ASP A 90 10.04 3.66 -2.75
C ASP A 90 8.57 3.55 -3.20
N SER A 91 8.00 4.67 -3.61
CA SER A 91 6.62 4.72 -4.10
C SER A 91 6.44 4.03 -5.45
N ILE A 92 7.49 3.94 -6.26
CA ILE A 92 7.42 3.25 -7.56
C ILE A 92 7.36 1.73 -7.35
N SER A 93 8.00 1.19 -6.32
CA SER A 93 7.81 -0.21 -5.93
C SER A 93 6.35 -0.53 -5.64
N THR A 94 5.61 0.39 -5.01
CA THR A 94 4.17 0.22 -4.80
C THR A 94 3.37 0.36 -6.11
N TYR A 95 3.77 1.25 -7.00
CA TYR A 95 3.20 1.32 -8.35
C TYR A 95 3.37 -0.01 -9.10
N MET A 96 4.52 -0.66 -8.99
CA MET A 96 4.74 -1.99 -9.57
C MET A 96 3.77 -3.04 -9.00
N LEU A 97 3.47 -2.98 -7.70
CA LEU A 97 2.43 -3.84 -7.10
C LEU A 97 1.05 -3.58 -7.71
N SER A 98 0.69 -2.30 -7.89
CA SER A 98 -0.55 -1.92 -8.59
C SER A 98 -0.62 -2.49 -10.01
N ALA A 99 0.46 -2.36 -10.75
CA ALA A 99 0.57 -2.91 -12.11
C ALA A 99 0.44 -4.45 -12.14
N ILE A 100 1.05 -5.14 -11.16
CA ILE A 100 0.96 -6.60 -11.02
C ILE A 100 -0.48 -7.00 -10.69
N VAL A 101 -1.14 -6.34 -9.75
CA VAL A 101 -2.56 -6.61 -9.43
C VAL A 101 -3.43 -6.45 -10.67
N GLN A 102 -3.25 -5.37 -11.45
CA GLN A 102 -3.99 -5.18 -12.70
C GLN A 102 -3.69 -6.31 -13.71
N LYS A 103 -2.44 -6.73 -13.83
CA LYS A 103 -2.03 -7.80 -14.76
C LYS A 103 -2.70 -9.13 -14.41
N VAL A 104 -2.70 -9.53 -13.15
CA VAL A 104 -3.20 -10.85 -12.72
C VAL A 104 -4.71 -10.91 -12.55
N THR A 105 -5.37 -9.76 -12.32
CA THR A 105 -6.83 -9.71 -12.12
C THR A 105 -7.58 -9.29 -13.39
N GLY A 106 -6.91 -8.65 -14.34
CA GLY A 106 -7.56 -8.04 -15.51
C GLY A 106 -8.38 -6.78 -15.17
N MET A 107 -8.28 -6.27 -13.94
CA MET A 107 -8.99 -5.10 -13.44
C MET A 107 -7.99 -4.04 -12.98
N THR A 108 -8.34 -2.75 -13.08
CA THR A 108 -7.55 -1.73 -12.39
C THR A 108 -7.51 -2.01 -10.90
N LEU A 109 -6.47 -1.55 -10.21
CA LEU A 109 -6.38 -1.68 -8.75
C LEU A 109 -7.65 -1.13 -8.06
N LEU A 110 -8.12 0.04 -8.51
CA LEU A 110 -9.33 0.66 -7.96
C LEU A 110 -10.57 -0.22 -8.16
N ASP A 111 -10.78 -0.75 -9.36
CA ASP A 111 -11.96 -1.58 -9.66
C ASP A 111 -11.91 -2.90 -8.87
N TYR A 112 -10.72 -3.48 -8.75
CA TYR A 112 -10.54 -4.69 -7.94
C TYR A 112 -10.85 -4.43 -6.46
N LEU A 113 -10.34 -3.33 -5.88
CA LEU A 113 -10.66 -2.94 -4.51
C LEU A 113 -12.13 -2.54 -4.34
N LYS A 114 -12.75 -1.90 -5.34
CA LYS A 114 -14.20 -1.63 -5.31
C LYS A 114 -14.98 -2.93 -5.16
N GLN A 115 -14.70 -3.91 -5.98
CA GLN A 115 -15.40 -5.19 -5.94
C GLN A 115 -15.18 -5.93 -4.63
N LYS A 116 -13.95 -5.97 -4.12
CA LYS A 116 -13.56 -6.80 -2.97
C LYS A 116 -13.82 -6.14 -1.61
N LEU A 117 -13.64 -4.83 -1.51
CA LEU A 117 -13.68 -4.10 -0.24
C LEU A 117 -14.66 -2.92 -0.24
N PHE A 118 -14.57 -2.01 -1.21
CA PHE A 118 -15.25 -0.72 -1.09
C PHE A 118 -16.77 -0.85 -1.17
N ILE A 119 -17.28 -1.64 -2.12
CA ILE A 119 -18.74 -1.88 -2.23
C ILE A 119 -19.25 -2.60 -0.99
N PRO A 120 -18.67 -3.73 -0.51
CA PRO A 120 -19.10 -4.38 0.72
C PRO A 120 -19.02 -3.49 1.96
N MET A 121 -18.13 -2.50 1.99
CA MET A 121 -17.94 -1.57 3.10
C MET A 121 -18.73 -0.27 2.94
N HIS A 122 -19.57 -0.16 1.92
CA HIS A 122 -20.33 1.06 1.61
C HIS A 122 -19.43 2.30 1.46
N ILE A 123 -18.29 2.12 0.77
CA ILE A 123 -17.37 3.18 0.39
C ILE A 123 -17.60 3.48 -1.08
N THR A 124 -18.15 4.66 -1.39
CA THR A 124 -18.63 4.99 -2.74
C THR A 124 -17.81 6.07 -3.44
N ASP A 125 -17.40 7.09 -2.74
CA ASP A 125 -16.75 8.26 -3.31
C ASP A 125 -15.22 8.09 -3.29
N VAL A 126 -14.71 7.31 -4.26
CA VAL A 126 -13.28 6.96 -4.37
C VAL A 126 -12.80 7.14 -5.79
N ALA A 127 -11.67 7.83 -5.94
CA ALA A 127 -10.93 7.95 -7.19
C ALA A 127 -9.44 7.68 -6.95
N TRP A 128 -8.73 7.34 -7.98
CA TRP A 128 -7.28 7.09 -7.91
C TRP A 128 -6.59 7.58 -9.17
N GLU A 129 -5.50 8.32 -9.01
CA GLU A 129 -4.69 8.78 -10.13
C GLU A 129 -4.19 7.61 -10.99
N LEU A 130 -4.05 7.88 -12.27
CA LEU A 130 -3.53 6.93 -13.26
C LEU A 130 -2.14 7.37 -13.73
N SER A 131 -1.29 6.39 -13.99
CA SER A 131 -0.08 6.59 -14.78
C SER A 131 -0.42 6.84 -16.26
N PRO A 132 0.55 7.26 -17.07
CA PRO A 132 0.35 7.38 -18.52
C PRO A 132 -0.11 6.08 -19.20
N GLU A 133 0.22 4.93 -18.61
CA GLU A 133 -0.19 3.59 -19.10
C GLU A 133 -1.60 3.18 -18.64
N GLY A 134 -2.32 4.05 -17.92
CA GLY A 134 -3.66 3.74 -17.42
C GLY A 134 -3.70 2.80 -16.22
N ILE A 135 -2.62 2.77 -15.44
CA ILE A 135 -2.48 1.97 -14.22
C ILE A 135 -2.61 2.90 -13.02
N ASN A 136 -3.40 2.55 -12.00
CA ASN A 136 -3.47 3.35 -10.78
C ASN A 136 -2.09 3.47 -10.12
N THR A 137 -1.72 4.67 -9.69
CA THR A 137 -0.37 4.97 -9.17
C THR A 137 0.01 4.17 -7.94
N GLY A 138 -0.97 3.72 -7.17
CA GLY A 138 -0.78 2.83 -6.02
C GLY A 138 -0.05 3.48 -4.84
N GLY A 139 1.16 3.97 -5.06
CA GLY A 139 2.00 4.58 -4.03
C GLY A 139 1.53 5.95 -3.54
N TRP A 140 0.61 6.58 -4.27
CA TRP A 140 -0.04 7.87 -3.99
C TRP A 140 -1.33 7.97 -4.81
N GLY A 141 -2.00 9.13 -4.78
CA GLY A 141 -3.08 9.46 -5.71
C GLY A 141 -4.45 8.90 -5.37
N LEU A 142 -4.62 8.22 -4.23
CA LEU A 142 -5.93 7.81 -3.74
C LEU A 142 -6.69 9.02 -3.18
N HIS A 143 -7.87 9.28 -3.72
CA HIS A 143 -8.84 10.26 -3.24
C HIS A 143 -9.99 9.52 -2.57
N ILE A 144 -10.14 9.73 -1.26
CA ILE A 144 -11.09 9.00 -0.41
C ILE A 144 -11.43 9.85 0.81
N GLN A 145 -12.64 9.73 1.32
CA GLN A 145 -13.10 10.47 2.49
C GLN A 145 -12.48 9.94 3.79
N SER A 146 -12.28 10.80 4.78
CA SER A 146 -11.71 10.43 6.09
C SER A 146 -12.52 9.35 6.81
N GLU A 147 -13.85 9.37 6.70
CA GLU A 147 -14.69 8.31 7.25
C GLU A 147 -14.38 6.94 6.60
N SER A 148 -14.13 6.92 5.31
CA SER A 148 -13.78 5.69 4.59
C SER A 148 -12.40 5.18 4.96
N LEU A 149 -11.44 6.07 5.27
CA LEU A 149 -10.15 5.69 5.86
C LEU A 149 -10.35 5.03 7.24
N ALA A 150 -11.27 5.57 8.05
CA ALA A 150 -11.60 4.98 9.35
C ALA A 150 -12.24 3.60 9.21
N LYS A 151 -13.15 3.40 8.26
CA LYS A 151 -13.71 2.09 7.93
C LYS A 151 -12.62 1.09 7.58
N PHE A 152 -11.67 1.48 6.73
CA PHE A 152 -10.54 0.62 6.36
C PHE A 152 -9.64 0.30 7.55
N GLY A 153 -9.33 1.28 8.39
CA GLY A 153 -8.63 1.05 9.66
C GLY A 153 -9.35 0.05 10.56
N LEU A 154 -10.67 0.15 10.68
CA LEU A 154 -11.50 -0.79 11.44
C LEU A 154 -11.50 -2.19 10.83
N LEU A 155 -11.51 -2.31 9.51
CA LEU A 155 -11.35 -3.61 8.84
C LEU A 155 -10.04 -4.29 9.26
N LEU A 156 -8.93 -3.55 9.27
CA LEU A 156 -7.63 -4.09 9.70
C LEU A 156 -7.59 -4.40 11.20
N LEU A 157 -8.13 -3.52 12.04
CA LEU A 157 -8.27 -3.75 13.50
C LEU A 157 -9.04 -5.04 13.78
N ASN A 158 -10.12 -5.28 13.04
CA ASN A 158 -10.98 -6.46 13.14
C ASN A 158 -10.46 -7.66 12.31
N ARG A 159 -9.17 -7.69 12.00
CA ARG A 159 -8.52 -8.80 11.30
C ARG A 159 -9.20 -9.16 9.97
N GLY A 160 -9.64 -8.16 9.24
CA GLY A 160 -10.26 -8.32 7.92
C GLY A 160 -11.76 -8.63 7.94
N VAL A 161 -12.41 -8.58 9.10
CA VAL A 161 -13.86 -8.79 9.24
C VAL A 161 -14.59 -7.45 9.18
N TRP A 162 -15.62 -7.38 8.35
CA TRP A 162 -16.54 -6.26 8.23
C TRP A 162 -18.00 -6.78 8.29
N GLU A 163 -18.79 -6.27 9.22
CA GLU A 163 -20.20 -6.67 9.41
C GLU A 163 -20.39 -8.20 9.40
N GLY A 164 -19.53 -8.92 10.12
CA GLY A 164 -19.55 -10.37 10.25
C GLY A 164 -19.01 -11.15 9.04
N ARG A 165 -18.52 -10.48 8.00
CA ARG A 165 -17.96 -11.09 6.79
C ARG A 165 -16.44 -10.94 6.75
N GLN A 166 -15.74 -12.02 6.47
CA GLN A 166 -14.30 -11.99 6.21
C GLN A 166 -14.04 -11.43 4.81
N LEU A 167 -13.66 -10.16 4.70
CA LEU A 167 -13.35 -9.50 3.42
C LEU A 167 -11.89 -9.63 3.04
N LEU A 168 -10.99 -9.61 4.02
CA LEU A 168 -9.55 -9.76 3.83
C LEU A 168 -9.07 -10.89 4.77
N PRO A 169 -8.25 -11.86 4.31
CA PRO A 169 -7.83 -12.96 5.18
C PRO A 169 -7.15 -12.47 6.46
N ALA A 170 -7.54 -13.03 7.61
CA ALA A 170 -6.99 -12.65 8.91
C ALA A 170 -5.48 -12.83 8.98
N SER A 171 -4.97 -13.94 8.41
CA SER A 171 -3.53 -14.22 8.34
C SER A 171 -2.77 -13.19 7.50
N TRP A 172 -3.40 -12.62 6.47
CA TRP A 172 -2.79 -11.57 5.67
C TRP A 172 -2.73 -10.25 6.43
N VAL A 173 -3.81 -9.86 7.11
CA VAL A 173 -3.83 -8.67 7.97
C VAL A 173 -2.74 -8.76 9.03
N GLU A 174 -2.58 -9.93 9.66
CA GLU A 174 -1.51 -10.17 10.63
C GLU A 174 -0.13 -9.97 10.01
N GLN A 175 0.12 -10.52 8.81
CA GLN A 175 1.39 -10.31 8.11
C GLN A 175 1.64 -8.85 7.72
N MET A 176 0.60 -8.13 7.29
CA MET A 176 0.70 -6.69 7.00
C MET A 176 1.14 -5.89 8.23
N MET A 177 0.61 -6.22 9.40
CA MET A 177 0.80 -5.50 10.66
C MET A 177 2.00 -6.01 11.48
N THR A 178 2.70 -7.03 10.99
CA THR A 178 3.87 -7.62 11.66
C THR A 178 5.16 -7.12 11.01
N ARG A 179 6.21 -6.99 11.81
CA ARG A 179 7.56 -6.60 11.35
C ARG A 179 8.07 -7.57 10.30
N GLN A 180 8.37 -7.05 9.12
CA GLN A 180 9.01 -7.79 8.04
C GLN A 180 10.48 -7.37 7.87
N ILE A 181 10.75 -6.07 7.96
CA ILE A 181 12.09 -5.49 7.92
C ILE A 181 12.09 -4.14 8.62
N GLY A 182 13.11 -3.82 9.42
CA GLY A 182 13.15 -2.56 10.16
C GLY A 182 11.83 -2.32 10.91
N ASP A 183 11.24 -1.16 10.76
CA ASP A 183 9.93 -0.82 11.32
C ASP A 183 8.81 -0.84 10.26
N TYR A 184 8.86 -1.82 9.35
CA TYR A 184 7.94 -1.94 8.23
C TYR A 184 7.35 -3.36 8.13
N GLY A 185 6.04 -3.41 7.88
CA GLY A 185 5.30 -4.63 7.54
C GLY A 185 5.12 -4.74 6.02
N TYR A 186 3.92 -5.16 5.59
CA TYR A 186 3.55 -5.10 4.17
C TYR A 186 2.79 -3.80 3.89
N GLN A 187 3.51 -2.79 3.35
CA GLN A 187 2.97 -1.47 2.99
C GLN A 187 2.37 -0.71 4.19
N MET A 188 2.90 -0.96 5.39
CA MET A 188 2.52 -0.32 6.65
C MET A 188 3.74 -0.10 7.52
N TRP A 189 3.74 0.99 8.29
CA TRP A 189 4.74 1.28 9.30
C TRP A 189 4.34 0.70 10.67
N LEU A 190 5.30 0.15 11.38
CA LEU A 190 5.16 -0.14 12.80
C LEU A 190 5.42 1.12 13.60
N CYS A 191 4.71 1.28 14.72
CA CYS A 191 4.92 2.38 15.65
C CYS A 191 5.83 1.95 16.82
N GLU A 192 6.38 2.94 17.54
CA GLU A 192 7.12 2.68 18.79
C GLU A 192 6.23 2.05 19.87
N TYR A 193 4.95 2.41 19.89
CA TYR A 193 3.99 1.78 20.78
C TYR A 193 3.76 0.31 20.36
N PRO A 194 3.98 -0.65 21.27
CA PRO A 194 3.93 -2.08 20.93
C PRO A 194 2.61 -2.49 20.28
N GLY A 195 2.69 -3.15 19.12
CA GLY A 195 1.54 -3.65 18.38
C GLY A 195 0.77 -2.58 17.59
N ALA A 196 1.07 -1.30 17.76
CA ALA A 196 0.47 -0.26 16.93
C ALA A 196 1.14 -0.17 15.58
N VAL A 197 0.33 0.08 14.55
CA VAL A 197 0.76 0.26 13.16
C VAL A 197 0.07 1.46 12.54
N ARG A 198 0.63 1.97 11.47
CA ARG A 198 0.02 3.09 10.75
C ARG A 198 0.21 3.01 9.23
N ALA A 199 -0.80 3.46 8.51
CA ALA A 199 -0.62 4.00 7.19
C ALA A 199 -0.17 5.45 7.34
N ASP A 200 0.84 5.86 6.59
CA ASP A 200 1.52 7.14 6.74
C ASP A 200 1.59 7.84 5.38
N GLY A 201 1.08 9.04 5.30
CA GLY A 201 1.09 9.86 4.11
C GLY A 201 1.70 11.23 4.39
N ALA A 202 2.40 11.77 3.40
CA ALA A 202 2.97 13.10 3.46
C ALA A 202 1.91 14.14 3.86
N LEU A 203 2.34 15.23 4.45
CA LEU A 203 1.49 16.34 4.89
C LEU A 203 0.50 15.98 6.02
N GLY A 204 0.85 15.01 6.86
CA GLY A 204 0.06 14.72 8.07
C GLY A 204 -1.17 13.85 7.84
N GLN A 205 -1.09 12.91 6.95
CA GLN A 205 -2.16 11.94 6.69
C GLN A 205 -1.84 10.61 7.36
N TYR A 206 -2.72 10.13 8.25
CA TYR A 206 -2.48 8.90 8.99
C TYR A 206 -3.76 8.07 9.15
N ILE A 207 -3.60 6.75 9.11
CA ILE A 207 -4.52 5.78 9.70
C ILE A 207 -3.71 5.04 10.75
N LEU A 208 -3.91 5.37 12.03
CA LEU A 208 -3.25 4.73 13.15
C LEU A 208 -4.16 3.66 13.73
N ILE A 209 -3.63 2.46 13.90
CA ILE A 209 -4.34 1.30 14.45
C ILE A 209 -3.61 0.86 15.73
N VAL A 210 -4.33 0.83 16.84
CA VAL A 210 -3.80 0.47 18.16
C VAL A 210 -4.65 -0.70 18.71
N PRO A 211 -4.27 -1.96 18.42
CA PRO A 211 -5.11 -3.11 18.69
C PRO A 211 -5.42 -3.33 20.18
N ASP A 212 -4.45 -3.12 21.07
CA ASP A 212 -4.65 -3.29 22.52
C ASP A 212 -5.57 -2.23 23.15
N LYS A 213 -5.84 -1.15 22.43
CA LYS A 213 -6.78 -0.09 22.82
C LYS A 213 -8.10 -0.16 22.06
N ASP A 214 -8.26 -1.15 21.20
CA ASP A 214 -9.43 -1.24 20.30
C ASP A 214 -9.71 0.10 19.60
N MET A 215 -8.66 0.71 19.02
CA MET A 215 -8.71 2.10 18.57
C MET A 215 -8.15 2.25 17.14
N VAL A 216 -8.86 3.04 16.35
CA VAL A 216 -8.39 3.59 15.07
C VAL A 216 -8.46 5.10 15.13
N VAL A 217 -7.38 5.76 14.73
CA VAL A 217 -7.31 7.22 14.60
C VAL A 217 -6.99 7.57 13.16
N VAL A 218 -7.81 8.43 12.57
CA VAL A 218 -7.57 8.98 11.23
C VAL A 218 -7.28 10.46 11.37
N ILE A 219 -6.18 10.87 10.74
CA ILE A 219 -5.79 12.26 10.63
C ILE A 219 -5.68 12.57 9.14
N THR A 220 -6.35 13.64 8.72
CA THR A 220 -6.24 14.19 7.36
C THR A 220 -5.92 15.66 7.48
N GLU A 221 -4.67 15.98 7.25
CA GLU A 221 -4.17 17.35 7.28
C GLU A 221 -3.48 17.69 5.96
N CYS A 222 -3.48 18.93 5.59
CA CYS A 222 -2.71 19.47 4.48
C CYS A 222 -2.00 20.71 4.98
N THR A 223 -0.95 20.51 5.78
CA THR A 223 -0.12 21.62 6.26
C THR A 223 1.08 21.79 5.34
N LEU A 224 1.11 22.86 4.57
CA LEU A 224 2.34 23.34 3.95
C LEU A 224 3.20 23.92 5.06
N ILE A 225 4.29 23.26 5.40
CA ILE A 225 5.26 23.79 6.37
C ILE A 225 6.07 24.86 5.64
N ASP A 226 5.75 26.12 5.88
CA ASP A 226 6.67 27.22 5.62
C ASP A 226 7.82 27.13 6.62
N GLY A 227 8.90 26.50 6.20
CA GLY A 227 10.31 26.66 6.60
C GLY A 227 10.72 26.79 8.06
N VAL A 228 9.87 26.64 9.09
CA VAL A 228 10.27 26.68 10.52
C VAL A 228 9.46 25.65 11.31
N GLY A 229 10.18 24.65 11.82
CA GLY A 229 9.63 23.48 12.50
C GLY A 229 8.80 23.75 13.74
N SER A 230 7.52 23.88 13.58
CA SER A 230 6.53 23.61 14.62
C SER A 230 5.29 23.00 13.95
N VAL A 231 4.99 21.76 14.29
CA VAL A 231 3.75 21.10 13.90
C VAL A 231 2.62 21.79 14.66
N VAL A 232 1.89 22.66 13.98
CA VAL A 232 0.62 23.20 14.53
C VAL A 232 -0.47 22.21 14.13
N TRP A 233 -1.06 21.53 15.08
CA TRP A 233 -2.17 20.62 14.89
C TRP A 233 -3.45 21.43 14.59
N SER A 234 -3.91 21.41 13.36
CA SER A 234 -5.25 21.85 12.97
C SER A 234 -5.87 20.78 12.06
N GLY A 235 -6.26 19.68 12.63
CA GLY A 235 -6.87 18.58 11.89
C GLY A 235 -8.10 18.02 12.57
N THR A 236 -9.06 17.51 11.78
CA THR A 236 -10.22 16.79 12.31
C THR A 236 -9.78 15.38 12.68
N ALA A 237 -9.58 15.13 13.97
CA ALA A 237 -9.37 13.77 14.48
C ALA A 237 -10.73 13.08 14.60
N CYS A 238 -10.96 12.00 13.87
CA CYS A 238 -12.13 11.14 14.04
C CYS A 238 -11.72 9.94 14.91
N CYS A 239 -11.97 10.01 16.21
CA CYS A 239 -11.88 8.87 17.12
C CYS A 239 -13.26 8.22 17.21
N ARG A 240 -13.39 7.00 16.70
CA ARG A 240 -14.55 6.16 17.01
C ARG A 240 -14.14 5.03 17.93
N ARG A 241 -14.66 5.05 19.15
CA ARG A 241 -14.73 3.89 20.03
C ARG A 241 -16.01 3.14 19.62
N LEU A 242 -15.90 2.00 19.00
CA LEU A 242 -17.04 1.12 18.83
C LEU A 242 -17.28 0.44 20.18
N GLY A 243 -18.33 0.88 20.86
CA GLY A 243 -18.80 0.19 22.03
C GLY A 243 -19.13 -1.27 21.71
N SER A 244 -18.65 -2.18 22.54
CA SER A 244 -19.08 -3.57 22.57
C SER A 244 -20.61 -3.60 22.65
N ARG A 245 -21.27 -4.04 21.59
CA ARG A 245 -22.65 -4.51 21.73
C ARG A 245 -22.57 -5.95 22.24
N HIS A 246 -23.10 -6.13 23.42
CA HIS A 246 -23.43 -7.43 24.01
C HIS A 246 -24.43 -8.18 23.15
#